data_888359e65d9abef4bdb19c9863463134
#
_entry.id   888359e65d9abef4bdb19c9863463134
#
_cell.length_a   1.000
_cell.length_b   1.000
_cell.length_c   1.000
_cell.angle_alpha   90.00
_cell.angle_beta   90.00
_cell.angle_gamma   90.00
#
_symmetry.space_group_name_H-M   'P 1'
#
loop_
_entity.id
_entity.type
_entity.pdbx_description
1 polymer ?
#
loop_
_entity_poly.entity_id
_entity_poly.type
_entity_poly.pdbx_seq_one_letter_code
_entity_poly.pdbx_strand_id
1 'polypeptide(L)' 'MKRNVELLLLRLADGGRILRLSEPRSGLCLEKRLDSEESVARQKERWQHVFIAMLERELGTAG' A
#
# COMPACT_ATOMS: atom_id res chain seq x y z
N MET A 1 -16.78 -9.18 -2.16
CA MET A 1 -16.46 -8.24 -3.24
C MET A 1 -14.97 -7.97 -3.27
N LYS A 2 -14.38 -8.06 -4.42
CA LYS A 2 -12.94 -7.83 -4.56
C LYS A 2 -12.63 -6.36 -4.64
N ARG A 3 -11.58 -5.97 -3.93
CA ARG A 3 -11.06 -4.62 -4.03
C ARG A 3 -9.89 -4.58 -4.98
N ASN A 4 -9.88 -3.59 -5.83
CA ASN A 4 -8.81 -3.39 -6.79
C ASN A 4 -7.75 -2.50 -6.19
N VAL A 5 -6.79 -3.11 -5.56
CA VAL A 5 -5.68 -2.36 -4.98
C VAL A 5 -4.55 -2.33 -5.98
N GLU A 6 -4.11 -1.13 -6.34
CA GLU A 6 -2.97 -0.96 -7.23
C GLU A 6 -1.72 -0.75 -6.41
N LEU A 7 -0.66 -1.39 -6.84
CA LEU A 7 0.61 -1.33 -6.14
C LEU A 7 1.70 -0.89 -7.10
N LEU A 8 2.44 0.12 -6.69
CA LEU A 8 3.57 0.62 -7.46
C LEU A 8 4.81 0.63 -6.58
N LEU A 9 5.91 0.22 -7.16
CA LEU A 9 7.20 0.31 -6.54
C LEU A 9 8.02 1.33 -7.30
N LEU A 10 8.38 2.41 -6.63
CA LEU A 10 9.12 3.49 -7.27
C LEU A 10 10.54 3.50 -6.74
N ARG A 11 11.48 3.73 -7.65
CA ARG A 11 12.88 3.84 -7.27
C ARG A 11 13.28 5.29 -7.24
N LEU A 12 13.90 5.70 -6.14
CA LEU A 12 14.37 7.06 -5.99
C LEU A 12 15.78 7.22 -6.54
N ALA A 13 16.17 8.45 -6.80
CA ALA A 13 17.48 8.75 -7.34
C ALA A 13 18.61 8.33 -6.40
N ASP A 14 18.34 8.33 -5.11
CA ASP A 14 19.35 7.96 -4.13
C ASP A 14 19.41 6.45 -3.89
N GLY A 15 18.67 5.67 -4.66
CA GLY A 15 18.64 4.23 -4.50
C GLY A 15 17.56 3.73 -3.58
N GLY A 16 16.84 4.62 -2.93
CA GLY A 16 15.75 4.23 -2.07
C GLY A 16 14.54 3.78 -2.87
N ARG A 17 13.57 3.21 -2.19
CA ARG A 17 12.35 2.74 -2.82
C ARG A 17 11.14 3.22 -2.05
N ILE A 18 10.08 3.51 -2.80
CA ILE A 18 8.81 3.90 -2.22
C ILE A 18 7.77 2.93 -2.70
N LEU A 19 6.97 2.45 -1.76
CA LEU A 19 5.82 1.62 -2.07
C LEU A 19 4.58 2.49 -2.05
N ARG A 20 3.81 2.41 -3.12
CA ARG A 20 2.58 3.18 -3.22
C ARG A 20 1.43 2.23 -3.46
N LEU A 21 0.43 2.35 -2.61
CA LEU A 21 -0.79 1.56 -2.72
C LEU A 21 -1.95 2.52 -2.94
N SER A 22 -2.83 2.17 -3.85
CA SER A 22 -3.98 3.01 -4.10
C SER A 22 -5.19 2.15 -4.45
N GLU A 23 -6.34 2.70 -4.17
CA GLU A 23 -7.60 2.05 -4.50
C GLU A 23 -8.46 3.06 -5.24
N PRO A 24 -8.67 2.87 -6.56
CA PRO A 24 -9.30 3.89 -7.38
C PRO A 24 -10.72 4.25 -6.99
N ARG A 25 -11.47 3.29 -6.50
CA ARG A 25 -12.89 3.56 -6.20
C ARG A 25 -13.08 4.49 -5.03
N SER A 26 -12.22 4.37 -4.02
CA SER A 26 -12.33 5.21 -2.85
C SER A 26 -11.44 6.43 -2.92
N GLY A 27 -10.43 6.39 -3.78
CA GLY A 27 -9.44 7.44 -3.84
C GLY A 27 -8.40 7.36 -2.73
N LEU A 28 -8.44 6.31 -1.93
CA LEU A 28 -7.47 6.16 -0.86
C LEU A 28 -6.10 5.79 -1.42
N CYS A 29 -5.08 6.28 -0.75
CA CYS A 29 -3.72 6.10 -1.20
C CYS A 29 -2.80 6.04 0.01
N LEU A 30 -1.82 5.16 -0.06
CA LEU A 30 -0.83 5.00 0.99
C LEU A 30 0.54 4.95 0.34
N GLU A 31 1.47 5.75 0.87
CA GLU A 31 2.81 5.81 0.33
C GLU A 31 3.80 5.64 1.47
N LYS A 32 4.75 4.71 1.32
CA LYS A 32 5.72 4.44 2.37
C LYS A 32 7.10 4.25 1.78
N ARG A 33 8.09 4.89 2.40
CA ARG A 33 9.47 4.64 2.03
C ARG A 33 9.90 3.32 2.65
N LEU A 34 10.43 2.44 1.82
CA LEU A 34 10.84 1.12 2.28
C LEU A 34 12.20 1.16 2.95
N ASP A 35 12.36 0.31 3.96
CA ASP A 35 13.62 0.14 4.65
C ASP A 35 14.53 -0.70 3.78
N SER A 36 15.78 -0.24 3.59
CA SER A 36 16.74 -0.96 2.76
C SER A 36 17.26 -2.22 3.43
N GLU A 37 17.07 -2.34 4.73
CA GLU A 37 17.59 -3.47 5.48
C GLU A 37 16.60 -4.60 5.64
N GLU A 38 15.40 -4.40 5.16
CA GLU A 38 14.36 -5.39 5.27
C GLU A 38 13.92 -5.81 3.88
N SER A 39 13.48 -7.07 3.76
CA SER A 39 13.02 -7.59 2.48
C SER A 39 11.90 -6.75 1.91
N VAL A 40 12.01 -6.40 0.64
CA VAL A 40 10.96 -5.65 -0.05
C VAL A 40 9.66 -6.44 -0.05
N ALA A 41 9.76 -7.75 -0.27
CA ALA A 41 8.55 -8.59 -0.31
C ALA A 41 7.82 -8.57 1.04
N ARG A 42 8.56 -8.58 2.13
CA ARG A 42 7.95 -8.54 3.45
C ARG A 42 7.27 -7.21 3.72
N GLN A 43 7.95 -6.13 3.37
CA GLN A 43 7.38 -4.82 3.58
C GLN A 43 6.15 -4.62 2.72
N LYS A 44 6.22 -5.08 1.49
CA LYS A 44 5.09 -4.98 0.57
C LYS A 44 3.86 -5.70 1.16
N GLU A 45 4.07 -6.91 1.64
CA GLU A 45 2.97 -7.69 2.21
C GLU A 45 2.39 -7.01 3.44
N ARG A 46 3.27 -6.52 4.31
CA ARG A 46 2.83 -5.83 5.51
C ARG A 46 1.98 -4.61 5.19
N TRP A 47 2.44 -3.78 4.27
CA TRP A 47 1.72 -2.56 3.94
C TRP A 47 0.44 -2.84 3.16
N GLN A 48 0.40 -3.93 2.40
CA GLN A 48 -0.84 -4.34 1.76
C GLN A 48 -1.90 -4.67 2.80
N HIS A 49 -1.52 -5.40 3.84
CA HIS A 49 -2.46 -5.72 4.91
C HIS A 49 -2.95 -4.48 5.62
N VAL A 50 -2.04 -3.56 5.89
CA VAL A 50 -2.41 -2.29 6.52
C VAL A 50 -3.39 -1.52 5.65
N PHE A 51 -3.08 -1.46 4.36
CA PHE A 51 -3.92 -0.71 3.44
C PHE A 51 -5.31 -1.32 3.32
N ILE A 52 -5.39 -2.64 3.24
CA ILE A 52 -6.67 -3.32 3.17
C ILE A 52 -7.49 -3.05 4.42
N ALA A 53 -6.85 -3.07 5.58
CA ALA A 53 -7.53 -2.74 6.82
C ALA A 53 -8.06 -1.31 6.81
N MET A 54 -7.28 -0.38 6.25
CA MET A 54 -7.73 0.99 6.11
C MET A 54 -8.95 1.09 5.21
N LEU A 55 -8.92 0.37 4.11
CA LEU A 55 -10.05 0.36 3.19
C LEU A 55 -11.31 -0.17 3.86
N GLU A 56 -11.18 -1.21 4.63
CA GLU A 56 -12.33 -1.78 5.31
C GLU A 56 -12.91 -0.81 6.32
N ARG A 57 -12.07 -0.05 6.98
CA ARG A 57 -12.53 0.95 7.92
C ARG A 57 -13.27 2.07 7.23
N GLU A 58 -12.73 2.52 6.09
CA GLU A 58 -13.29 3.68 5.40
C GLU A 58 -14.50 3.35 4.56
N LEU A 59 -14.52 2.14 4.00
CA LEU A 59 -15.50 1.81 2.99
C LEU A 59 -16.66 0.98 3.47
N GLY A 60 -16.89 0.97 4.71
CA GLY A 60 -18.15 0.38 4.97
C GLY A 60 -18.18 -0.83 5.76
N THR A 61 -17.31 -0.82 6.56
CA THR A 61 -17.47 -1.78 7.58
C THR A 61 -18.71 -1.51 8.37
N ALA A 62 -19.30 -0.39 8.12
CA ALA A 62 -20.53 -0.06 8.78
C ALA A 62 -21.61 -1.04 8.47
N GLY A 63 -21.44 -1.70 7.41
CA GLY A 63 -22.46 -2.69 7.08
C GLY A 63 -22.31 -3.85 7.94
#